data_ae0c7cb7e55fe19cff5e7c7db6833401
#
_entry.id   ae0c7cb7e55fe19cff5e7c7db6833401
#
_cell.length_a   1.000
_cell.length_b   1.000
_cell.length_c   1.000
_cell.angle_alpha   90.00
_cell.angle_beta   90.00
_cell.angle_gamma   90.00
#
_symmetry.space_group_name_H-M   'P 1'
#
loop_
_entity.id
_entity.type
_entity.pdbx_description
1 polymer ?
#
loop_
_entity_poly.entity_id
_entity_poly.type
_entity_poly.pdbx_seq_one_letter_code
_entity_poly.pdbx_strand_id
1 'polypeptide(L)'
;LGGFMSYRLACELDEINSIGSVTGSMAVYYNCVPPNQKSIIHFHGTSDTVVPYNGNAWSYNVENAHSFWVNYNNCQNQSEVTVPDFNGDGVYSTQLISYDCDGSREVILYTMQNEGHTWFKKEWGHDIDTSRLIWEFFKDK
;
A
#
# COMPACT_ATOMS: atom_id res chain seq x y z
N LEU A 1 -8.72 -5.02 -9.63
CA LEU A 1 -9.37 -3.74 -10.04
C LEU A 1 -9.59 -2.80 -8.84
N GLY A 2 -10.02 -3.32 -7.66
CA GLY A 2 -10.36 -2.48 -6.51
C GLY A 2 -9.24 -1.56 -6.06
N GLY A 3 -8.00 -2.06 -5.97
CA GLY A 3 -6.85 -1.25 -5.57
C GLY A 3 -6.56 -0.12 -6.56
N PHE A 4 -6.66 -0.39 -7.86
CA PHE A 4 -6.53 0.65 -8.90
C PHE A 4 -7.61 1.73 -8.75
N MET A 5 -8.85 1.32 -8.49
CA MET A 5 -9.96 2.25 -8.26
C MET A 5 -9.73 3.08 -7.00
N SER A 6 -9.24 2.48 -5.91
CA SER A 6 -8.93 3.20 -4.68
C SER A 6 -7.90 4.32 -4.94
N TYR A 7 -6.82 4.02 -5.66
CA TYR A 7 -5.83 5.03 -6.04
C TYR A 7 -6.42 6.10 -6.94
N ARG A 8 -7.27 5.72 -7.89
CA ARG A 8 -7.92 6.69 -8.77
C ARG A 8 -8.81 7.65 -7.99
N LEU A 9 -9.61 7.15 -7.06
CA LEU A 9 -10.45 7.98 -6.20
C LEU A 9 -9.62 8.93 -5.34
N ALA A 10 -8.47 8.46 -4.81
CA ALA A 10 -7.55 9.31 -4.06
C ALA A 10 -6.97 10.44 -4.93
N CYS A 11 -6.75 10.18 -6.22
CA CYS A 11 -6.24 11.18 -7.16
C CYS A 11 -7.29 12.21 -7.60
N GLU A 12 -8.58 11.89 -7.50
CA GLU A 12 -9.66 12.73 -8.06
C GLU A 12 -10.52 13.42 -7.02
N LEU A 13 -10.78 12.78 -5.86
CA LEU A 13 -11.81 13.22 -4.92
C LEU A 13 -11.21 13.87 -3.68
N ASP A 14 -11.70 15.07 -3.39
CA ASP A 14 -11.32 15.83 -2.19
C ASP A 14 -11.83 15.16 -0.91
N GLU A 15 -13.02 14.57 -0.96
CA GLU A 15 -13.69 13.94 0.18
C GLU A 15 -12.99 12.68 0.70
N ILE A 16 -12.13 12.06 -0.11
CA ILE A 16 -11.35 10.89 0.31
C ILE A 16 -10.16 11.36 1.14
N ASN A 17 -10.06 10.89 2.37
CA ASN A 17 -8.95 11.19 3.27
C ASN A 17 -7.90 10.09 3.35
N SER A 18 -8.32 8.85 3.11
CA SER A 18 -7.44 7.69 3.16
C SER A 18 -7.93 6.57 2.26
N ILE A 19 -7.00 5.77 1.76
CA ILE A 19 -7.31 4.57 0.99
C ILE A 19 -6.49 3.37 1.46
N GLY A 20 -7.03 2.18 1.20
CA GLY A 20 -6.32 0.90 1.29
C GLY A 20 -6.31 0.21 -0.06
N SER A 21 -5.17 -0.31 -0.46
CA SER A 21 -5.02 -1.10 -1.67
C SER A 21 -4.39 -2.46 -1.36
N VAL A 22 -5.01 -3.51 -1.87
CA VAL A 22 -4.48 -4.88 -1.77
C VAL A 22 -4.26 -5.39 -3.19
N THR A 23 -3.01 -5.66 -3.53
CA THR A 23 -2.56 -6.18 -4.84
C THR A 23 -2.96 -5.32 -6.05
N GLY A 24 -3.31 -4.06 -5.84
CA GLY A 24 -3.52 -3.08 -6.90
C GLY A 24 -2.49 -1.96 -6.79
N SER A 25 -2.19 -1.29 -7.88
CA SER A 25 -1.24 -0.18 -7.93
C SER A 25 -1.84 1.03 -8.64
N MET A 26 -1.04 2.06 -8.86
CA MET A 26 -1.45 3.21 -9.69
C MET A 26 -1.33 2.85 -11.17
N ALA A 27 -2.27 3.34 -11.99
CA ALA A 27 -2.22 3.14 -13.43
C ALA A 27 -1.28 4.16 -14.08
N VAL A 28 -0.41 3.69 -14.99
CA VAL A 28 0.59 4.56 -15.65
C VAL A 28 0.00 5.50 -16.69
N TYR A 29 -1.14 5.14 -17.25
CA TYR A 29 -1.83 5.95 -18.27
C TYR A 29 -2.69 7.07 -17.66
N TYR A 30 -2.71 7.19 -16.35
CA TYR A 30 -3.53 8.15 -15.63
C TYR A 30 -2.63 9.17 -14.91
N ASN A 31 -2.83 10.46 -15.24
CA ASN A 31 -2.10 11.53 -14.59
C ASN A 31 -2.76 11.87 -13.24
N CYS A 32 -2.16 11.43 -12.14
CA CYS A 32 -2.66 11.67 -10.79
C CYS A 32 -2.26 13.07 -10.32
N VAL A 33 -3.28 13.91 -10.08
CA VAL A 33 -3.11 15.25 -9.49
C VAL A 33 -4.04 15.33 -8.28
N PRO A 34 -3.64 14.82 -7.12
CA PRO A 34 -4.52 14.77 -5.95
C PRO A 34 -4.97 16.17 -5.51
N PRO A 35 -6.23 16.35 -5.11
CA PRO A 35 -6.71 17.65 -4.61
C PRO A 35 -6.16 17.99 -3.22
N ASN A 36 -5.79 17.00 -2.42
CA ASN A 36 -5.21 17.16 -1.09
C ASN A 36 -4.41 15.92 -0.68
N GLN A 37 -3.69 16.00 0.43
CA GLN A 37 -2.92 14.89 1.00
C GLN A 37 -3.84 13.76 1.44
N LYS A 38 -3.38 12.51 1.25
CA LYS A 38 -4.11 11.28 1.59
C LYS A 38 -3.24 10.35 2.42
N SER A 39 -3.83 9.67 3.39
CA SER A 39 -3.18 8.53 4.03
C SER A 39 -3.37 7.28 3.18
N ILE A 40 -2.30 6.52 2.97
CA ILE A 40 -2.29 5.35 2.09
C ILE A 40 -1.79 4.13 2.87
N ILE A 41 -2.52 3.01 2.77
CA ILE A 41 -2.01 1.71 3.19
C ILE A 41 -2.09 0.74 2.02
N HIS A 42 -0.96 0.14 1.65
CA HIS A 42 -0.82 -0.74 0.48
C HIS A 42 -0.20 -2.07 0.88
N PHE A 43 -0.77 -3.15 0.38
CA PHE A 43 -0.29 -4.53 0.59
C PHE A 43 -0.04 -5.16 -0.77
N HIS A 44 1.17 -5.70 -1.00
CA HIS A 44 1.51 -6.30 -2.28
C HIS A 44 2.51 -7.43 -2.15
N GLY A 45 2.26 -8.52 -2.87
CA GLY A 45 3.16 -9.67 -2.94
C GLY A 45 4.28 -9.47 -3.95
N THR A 46 5.51 -9.86 -3.60
CA THR A 46 6.65 -9.73 -4.51
C THR A 46 6.60 -10.71 -5.68
N SER A 47 5.82 -11.79 -5.54
CA SER A 47 5.61 -12.81 -6.59
C SER A 47 4.25 -12.67 -7.29
N ASP A 48 3.63 -11.50 -7.23
CA ASP A 48 2.35 -11.23 -7.90
C ASP A 48 2.54 -11.25 -9.43
N THR A 49 1.87 -12.21 -10.09
CA THR A 49 1.93 -12.39 -11.56
C THR A 49 0.78 -11.69 -12.29
N VAL A 50 -0.21 -11.17 -11.59
CA VAL A 50 -1.36 -10.47 -12.17
C VAL A 50 -1.10 -8.97 -12.23
N VAL A 51 -0.67 -8.38 -11.10
CA VAL A 51 -0.19 -7.00 -11.01
C VAL A 51 1.24 -7.07 -10.50
N PRO A 52 2.24 -7.10 -11.39
CA PRO A 52 3.63 -7.30 -10.98
C PRO A 52 4.11 -6.23 -9.99
N TYR A 53 4.79 -6.68 -8.94
CA TYR A 53 5.35 -5.77 -7.92
C TYR A 53 6.26 -4.70 -8.56
N ASN A 54 7.06 -5.10 -9.55
CA ASN A 54 7.97 -4.20 -10.25
C ASN A 54 7.29 -3.38 -11.37
N GLY A 55 5.96 -3.50 -11.49
CA GLY A 55 5.19 -2.78 -12.50
C GLY A 55 5.27 -3.39 -13.90
N ASN A 56 4.55 -2.80 -14.82
CA ASN A 56 4.53 -3.16 -16.23
C ASN A 56 4.07 -1.95 -17.08
N ALA A 57 3.66 -2.19 -18.33
CA ALA A 57 3.24 -1.12 -19.24
C ALA A 57 1.99 -0.34 -18.78
N TRP A 58 1.19 -0.88 -17.86
CA TRP A 58 -0.07 -0.27 -17.41
C TRP A 58 -0.16 -0.05 -15.90
N SER A 59 0.77 -0.57 -15.11
CA SER A 59 0.79 -0.37 -13.66
C SER A 59 2.15 0.11 -13.16
N TYR A 60 2.13 1.07 -12.24
CA TYR A 60 3.34 1.52 -11.56
C TYR A 60 3.99 0.38 -10.77
N ASN A 61 5.32 0.38 -10.73
CA ASN A 61 6.09 -0.29 -9.70
C ASN A 61 5.53 0.11 -8.33
N VAL A 62 5.34 -0.85 -7.43
CA VAL A 62 4.70 -0.64 -6.13
C VAL A 62 5.46 0.37 -5.27
N GLU A 63 6.80 0.29 -5.27
CA GLU A 63 7.64 1.23 -4.53
C GLU A 63 7.56 2.65 -5.09
N ASN A 64 7.41 2.78 -6.41
CA ASN A 64 7.21 4.09 -7.03
C ASN A 64 5.84 4.69 -6.69
N ALA A 65 4.78 3.87 -6.62
CA ALA A 65 3.47 4.33 -6.15
C ALA A 65 3.55 4.80 -4.69
N HIS A 66 4.24 4.07 -3.82
CA HIS A 66 4.50 4.50 -2.44
C HIS A 66 5.26 5.84 -2.41
N SER A 67 6.34 5.95 -3.15
CA SER A 67 7.17 7.17 -3.21
C SER A 67 6.40 8.38 -3.74
N PHE A 68 5.49 8.18 -4.69
CA PHE A 68 4.62 9.25 -5.18
C PHE A 68 3.86 9.91 -4.03
N TRP A 69 3.22 9.11 -3.17
CA TRP A 69 2.42 9.63 -2.06
C TRP A 69 3.29 10.15 -0.92
N VAL A 70 4.44 9.56 -0.67
CA VAL A 70 5.43 10.07 0.29
C VAL A 70 5.86 11.50 -0.11
N ASN A 71 6.17 11.70 -1.38
CA ASN A 71 6.59 13.00 -1.90
C ASN A 71 5.44 13.99 -1.92
N TYR A 72 4.26 13.57 -2.40
CA TYR A 72 3.08 14.44 -2.43
C TYR A 72 2.66 14.91 -1.04
N ASN A 73 2.68 14.01 -0.07
CA ASN A 73 2.34 14.30 1.32
C ASN A 73 3.48 15.02 2.09
N ASN A 74 4.64 15.20 1.48
CA ASN A 74 5.82 15.81 2.12
C ASN A 74 6.19 15.12 3.44
N CYS A 75 6.28 13.79 3.43
CA CYS A 75 6.65 13.00 4.60
C CYS A 75 8.12 13.18 4.93
N GLN A 76 8.45 13.47 6.19
CA GLN A 76 9.80 13.80 6.61
C GLN A 76 10.60 12.61 7.16
N ASN A 77 9.90 11.58 7.63
CA ASN A 77 10.51 10.44 8.31
C ASN A 77 9.98 9.12 7.77
N GLN A 78 10.81 8.09 7.89
CA GLN A 78 10.50 6.76 7.41
C GLN A 78 11.07 5.71 8.38
N SER A 79 10.32 4.63 8.60
CA SER A 79 10.73 3.51 9.43
C SER A 79 10.33 2.20 8.74
N GLU A 80 11.25 1.25 8.67
CA GLU A 80 10.97 -0.09 8.13
C GLU A 80 11.15 -1.12 9.24
N VAL A 81 10.15 -1.99 9.39
CA VAL A 81 10.18 -3.08 10.37
C VAL A 81 9.87 -4.40 9.68
N THR A 82 10.43 -5.47 10.23
CA THR A 82 10.11 -6.83 9.80
C THR A 82 8.76 -7.23 10.37
N VAL A 83 7.88 -7.76 9.53
CA VAL A 83 6.61 -8.33 9.95
C VAL A 83 6.90 -9.64 10.69
N PRO A 84 6.27 -9.91 11.86
CA PRO A 84 6.43 -11.18 12.56
C PRO A 84 6.08 -12.38 11.66
N ASP A 85 6.95 -13.40 11.69
CA ASP A 85 6.77 -14.64 10.92
C ASP A 85 5.73 -15.53 11.62
N PHE A 86 4.46 -15.24 11.36
CA PHE A 86 3.34 -15.93 12.00
C PHE A 86 3.21 -17.39 11.56
N ASN A 87 3.45 -17.67 10.27
CA ASN A 87 3.35 -19.03 9.73
C ASN A 87 4.62 -19.88 9.98
N GLY A 88 5.71 -19.28 10.44
CA GLY A 88 6.94 -19.98 10.80
C GLY A 88 7.72 -20.53 9.63
N ASP A 89 7.58 -19.95 8.42
CA ASP A 89 8.25 -20.44 7.22
C ASP A 89 9.67 -19.87 7.00
N GLY A 90 10.09 -18.94 7.89
CA GLY A 90 11.39 -18.29 7.79
C GLY A 90 11.49 -17.23 6.71
N VAL A 91 10.38 -16.90 6.04
CA VAL A 91 10.30 -15.83 5.03
C VAL A 91 9.70 -14.59 5.69
N TYR A 92 10.41 -13.48 5.61
CA TYR A 92 10.02 -12.25 6.32
C TYR A 92 9.52 -11.19 5.34
N SER A 93 8.30 -10.72 5.60
CA SER A 93 7.74 -9.55 4.94
C SER A 93 8.11 -8.28 5.69
N THR A 94 7.93 -7.12 5.09
CA THR A 94 8.29 -5.83 5.68
C THR A 94 7.11 -4.86 5.69
N GLN A 95 7.14 -3.95 6.68
CA GLN A 95 6.24 -2.80 6.76
C GLN A 95 7.10 -1.54 6.72
N LEU A 96 6.88 -0.72 5.69
CA LEU A 96 7.52 0.58 5.52
C LEU A 96 6.50 1.67 5.85
N ILE A 97 6.77 2.46 6.89
CA ILE A 97 5.92 3.56 7.32
C ILE A 97 6.62 4.87 7.02
N SER A 98 5.99 5.76 6.24
CA SER A 98 6.42 7.14 6.06
C SER A 98 5.46 8.04 6.84
N TYR A 99 6.00 8.89 7.68
CA TYR A 99 5.26 9.68 8.66
C TYR A 99 5.83 11.09 8.80
N ASP A 100 5.26 11.88 9.71
CA ASP A 100 5.52 13.32 9.80
C ASP A 100 5.25 14.00 8.45
N CYS A 101 4.11 13.67 7.88
CA CYS A 101 3.64 14.19 6.61
C CYS A 101 2.73 15.41 6.85
N ASP A 102 2.55 16.22 5.81
CA ASP A 102 1.57 17.31 5.83
C ASP A 102 0.16 16.77 6.11
N GLY A 103 -0.62 17.51 6.89
CA GLY A 103 -1.97 17.13 7.27
C GLY A 103 -2.04 15.90 8.20
N SER A 104 -0.95 15.58 8.89
CA SER A 104 -0.85 14.39 9.77
C SER A 104 -1.15 13.08 9.03
N ARG A 105 -0.85 13.04 7.73
CA ARG A 105 -1.02 11.84 6.89
C ARG A 105 0.11 10.85 7.12
N GLU A 106 -0.09 9.62 6.71
CA GLU A 106 0.96 8.60 6.70
C GLU A 106 0.81 7.70 5.47
N VAL A 107 1.91 7.14 5.01
CA VAL A 107 1.95 6.24 3.86
C VAL A 107 2.62 4.94 4.29
N ILE A 108 1.88 3.84 4.22
CA ILE A 108 2.34 2.53 4.68
C ILE A 108 2.35 1.55 3.51
N LEU A 109 3.47 0.84 3.35
CA LEU A 109 3.62 -0.25 2.39
C LEU A 109 3.99 -1.54 3.11
N TYR A 110 3.14 -2.56 2.96
CA TYR A 110 3.46 -3.94 3.32
C TYR A 110 3.95 -4.67 2.08
N THR A 111 5.22 -5.05 2.08
CA THR A 111 5.83 -5.90 1.05
C THR A 111 5.77 -7.34 1.52
N MET A 112 4.88 -8.13 0.90
CA MET A 112 4.63 -9.52 1.25
C MET A 112 5.57 -10.41 0.44
N GLN A 113 6.65 -10.82 1.08
CA GLN A 113 7.74 -11.53 0.42
C GLN A 113 7.29 -12.92 -0.08
N ASN A 114 7.57 -13.21 -1.36
CA ASN A 114 7.22 -14.46 -2.06
C ASN A 114 5.72 -14.73 -2.19
N GLU A 115 4.86 -13.75 -1.85
CA GLU A 115 3.41 -13.88 -1.97
C GLU A 115 2.92 -13.43 -3.36
N GLY A 116 1.80 -14.04 -3.80
CA GLY A 116 1.19 -13.76 -5.09
C GLY A 116 0.05 -12.75 -5.01
N HIS A 117 -0.85 -12.83 -6.01
CA HIS A 117 -2.04 -11.98 -6.12
C HIS A 117 -3.17 -12.53 -5.26
N THR A 118 -3.24 -12.14 -3.99
CA THR A 118 -4.21 -12.67 -3.04
C THR A 118 -4.56 -11.64 -1.96
N TRP A 119 -5.63 -11.92 -1.22
CA TRP A 119 -5.92 -11.23 0.04
C TRP A 119 -5.15 -11.93 1.16
N PHE A 120 -4.36 -11.21 1.93
CA PHE A 120 -3.49 -11.82 2.95
C PHE A 120 -4.27 -12.05 4.24
N LYS A 121 -4.33 -13.31 4.68
CA LYS A 121 -4.99 -13.75 5.92
C LYS A 121 -4.15 -14.80 6.64
N LYS A 122 -4.07 -14.69 7.95
CA LYS A 122 -3.36 -15.68 8.78
C LYS A 122 -3.96 -17.08 8.62
N GLU A 123 -5.29 -17.19 8.53
CA GLU A 123 -5.97 -18.48 8.33
C GLU A 123 -5.64 -19.15 6.98
N TRP A 124 -5.10 -18.37 6.01
CA TRP A 124 -4.65 -18.88 4.71
C TRP A 124 -3.13 -19.07 4.64
N GLY A 125 -2.44 -18.97 5.78
CA GLY A 125 -1.00 -19.20 5.86
C GLY A 125 -0.14 -17.95 5.62
N HIS A 126 -0.72 -16.76 5.66
CA HIS A 126 0.04 -15.49 5.58
C HIS A 126 0.40 -14.97 6.97
N ASP A 127 1.31 -14.00 7.03
CA ASP A 127 1.79 -13.45 8.29
C ASP A 127 0.90 -12.35 8.87
N ILE A 128 -0.07 -11.87 8.10
CA ILE A 128 -0.95 -10.76 8.49
C ILE A 128 -2.41 -11.04 8.19
N ASP A 129 -3.27 -10.23 8.83
CA ASP A 129 -4.70 -10.12 8.51
C ASP A 129 -4.96 -8.73 7.93
N THR A 130 -5.00 -8.65 6.60
CA THR A 130 -5.13 -7.39 5.86
C THR A 130 -6.37 -6.60 6.25
N SER A 131 -7.54 -7.26 6.36
CA SER A 131 -8.80 -6.58 6.70
C SER A 131 -8.71 -5.87 8.06
N ARG A 132 -8.09 -6.52 9.05
CA ARG A 132 -7.88 -5.93 10.37
C ARG A 132 -6.94 -4.74 10.32
N LEU A 133 -5.82 -4.86 9.60
CA LEU A 133 -4.85 -3.77 9.47
C LEU A 133 -5.45 -2.56 8.75
N ILE A 134 -6.26 -2.76 7.72
CA ILE A 134 -6.98 -1.68 7.04
C ILE A 134 -7.97 -1.01 8.00
N TRP A 135 -8.72 -1.78 8.78
CA TRP A 135 -9.65 -1.23 9.76
C TRP A 135 -8.93 -0.40 10.82
N GLU A 136 -7.85 -0.95 11.40
CA GLU A 136 -7.02 -0.24 12.39
C GLU A 136 -6.47 1.07 11.83
N PHE A 137 -6.06 1.05 10.56
CA PHE A 137 -5.56 2.23 9.86
C PHE A 137 -6.66 3.29 9.68
N PHE A 138 -7.86 2.89 9.23
CA PHE A 138 -8.95 3.81 8.93
C PHE A 138 -9.62 4.41 10.16
N LYS A 139 -9.74 3.66 11.25
CA LYS A 139 -10.50 4.12 12.44
C LYS A 139 -9.93 5.40 13.06
N ASP A 140 -8.66 5.69 12.84
CA ASP A 140 -7.97 6.86 13.38
C ASP A 140 -7.81 7.99 12.35
N LYS A 141 -8.41 7.86 11.18
CA LYS A 141 -8.38 8.85 10.10
C LYS A 141 -9.74 9.56 10.01
#